data_cae49940550a6b077e4a769347f95697
#
_entry.id   cae49940550a6b077e4a769347f95697
#
_cell.length_a   1.000
_cell.length_b   1.000
_cell.length_c   1.000
_cell.angle_alpha   90.00
_cell.angle_beta   90.00
_cell.angle_gamma   90.00
#
_symmetry.space_group_name_H-M   'P 1'
#
loop_
_entity.id
_entity.type
_entity.pdbx_description
1 polymer ?
#
loop_
_entity_poly.entity_id
_entity_poly.type
_entity_poly.pdbx_seq_one_letter_code
_entity_poly.pdbx_strand_id
1 'polypeptide(L)' 'MKIQLNGSAIDTNARTLAELLREQQIDAGCIASAVNGQFVPRSQYDSQPLTEGCELEVLAPMQGG' A
#
# COMPACT_ATOMS: atom_id res chain seq x y z
N MET A 1 -13.05 5.76 2.31
CA MET A 1 -13.04 5.00 1.04
C MET A 1 -12.65 3.56 1.31
N LYS A 2 -13.18 2.64 0.57
CA LYS A 2 -12.84 1.23 0.76
C LYS A 2 -11.88 0.76 -0.28
N ILE A 3 -10.85 0.04 0.16
CA ILE A 3 -9.89 -0.58 -0.74
C ILE A 3 -9.64 -2.00 -0.27
N GLN A 4 -8.92 -2.77 -1.06
CA GLN A 4 -8.50 -4.11 -0.69
C GLN A 4 -7.03 -4.07 -0.33
N LEU A 5 -6.70 -4.50 0.86
CA LEU A 5 -5.31 -4.60 1.29
C LEU A 5 -4.99 -6.07 1.48
N ASN A 6 -4.15 -6.60 0.60
CA ASN A 6 -3.80 -8.04 0.61
C ASN A 6 -5.05 -8.92 0.65
N GLY A 7 -6.05 -8.55 -0.12
CA GLY A 7 -7.27 -9.33 -0.22
C GLY A 7 -8.32 -9.06 0.84
N SER A 8 -8.03 -8.18 1.78
CA SER A 8 -8.99 -7.83 2.84
C SER A 8 -9.52 -6.44 2.63
N ALA A 9 -10.82 -6.29 2.67
CA ALA A 9 -11.44 -4.98 2.53
C ALA A 9 -11.20 -4.16 3.78
N ILE A 10 -10.71 -2.94 3.59
CA ILE A 10 -10.51 -2.01 4.71
C ILE A 10 -11.07 -0.65 4.33
N ASP A 11 -11.38 0.13 5.35
CA ASP A 11 -11.77 1.51 5.18
C ASP A 11 -10.59 2.40 5.49
N THR A 12 -10.37 3.43 4.67
CA THR A 12 -9.24 4.31 4.89
C THR A 12 -9.57 5.72 4.44
N ASN A 13 -8.93 6.70 5.07
CA ASN A 13 -8.97 8.08 4.63
C ASN A 13 -7.73 8.46 3.85
N ALA A 14 -6.82 7.54 3.66
CA ALA A 14 -5.59 7.81 2.93
C ALA A 14 -5.88 8.10 1.47
N ARG A 15 -5.16 9.06 0.91
CA ARG A 15 -5.31 9.40 -0.51
C ARG A 15 -4.17 8.85 -1.33
N THR A 16 -3.04 8.58 -0.72
CA THR A 16 -1.87 8.04 -1.41
C THR A 16 -1.41 6.79 -0.71
N LEU A 17 -0.58 6.03 -1.41
CA LEU A 17 -0.01 4.83 -0.85
C LEU A 17 0.81 5.15 0.39
N ALA A 18 1.60 6.22 0.36
CA ALA A 18 2.41 6.59 1.51
C ALA A 18 1.54 6.88 2.73
N GLU A 19 0.42 7.56 2.52
CA GLU A 19 -0.49 7.84 3.64
C GLU A 19 -1.08 6.57 4.21
N LEU A 20 -1.45 5.63 3.34
CA LEU A 20 -2.00 4.37 3.80
C LEU A 20 -0.99 3.59 4.64
N LEU A 21 0.25 3.54 4.16
CA LEU A 21 1.28 2.80 4.90
C LEU A 21 1.51 3.42 6.27
N ARG A 22 1.46 4.74 6.35
CA ARG A 22 1.59 5.42 7.63
C ARG A 22 0.41 5.12 8.55
N GLU A 23 -0.78 5.12 7.97
CA GLU A 23 -1.99 4.83 8.72
C GLU A 23 -1.96 3.41 9.28
N GLN A 24 -1.44 2.47 8.52
CA GLN A 24 -1.34 1.08 8.93
C GLN A 24 -0.08 0.79 9.73
N GLN A 25 0.76 1.79 9.95
CA GLN A 25 2.01 1.65 10.70
C GLN A 25 2.96 0.66 10.03
N ILE A 26 3.01 0.69 8.71
CA ILE A 26 3.89 -0.17 7.94
C ILE A 26 5.09 0.65 7.49
N ASP A 27 6.29 0.11 7.72
CA ASP A 27 7.52 0.79 7.35
C ASP A 27 7.74 0.64 5.84
N ALA A 28 7.60 1.75 5.13
CA ALA A 28 7.71 1.74 3.67
C ALA A 28 9.08 1.28 3.18
N GLY A 29 10.10 1.41 4.01
CA GLY A 29 11.44 1.00 3.62
C GLY A 29 11.64 -0.51 3.61
N CYS A 30 10.69 -1.25 4.15
CA CYS A 30 10.83 -2.69 4.31
C CYS A 30 9.83 -3.49 3.50
N ILE A 31 9.19 -2.88 2.51
CA ILE A 31 8.14 -3.57 1.77
C ILE A 31 8.26 -3.32 0.28
N ALA A 32 7.57 -4.16 -0.48
CA ALA A 32 7.28 -3.92 -1.88
C ALA A 32 5.76 -3.78 -2.01
N SER A 33 5.31 -2.94 -2.92
CA SER A 33 3.89 -2.67 -3.08
C SER A 33 3.48 -2.70 -4.52
N ALA A 34 2.23 -3.12 -4.76
CA ALA A 34 1.63 -3.08 -6.07
C ALA A 34 0.20 -2.57 -5.92
N VAL A 35 -0.25 -1.74 -6.85
CA VAL A 35 -1.61 -1.24 -6.89
C VAL A 35 -2.26 -1.75 -8.16
N ASN A 36 -3.36 -2.46 -8.01
CA ASN A 36 -4.09 -3.07 -9.13
C ASN A 36 -3.15 -3.90 -10.01
N GLY A 37 -2.25 -4.62 -9.36
CA GLY A 37 -1.33 -5.52 -10.05
C GLY A 37 -0.10 -4.85 -10.63
N GLN A 38 0.08 -3.56 -10.43
CA GLN A 38 1.24 -2.86 -10.96
C GLN A 38 2.18 -2.45 -9.85
N PHE A 39 3.43 -2.86 -9.98
CA PHE A 39 4.45 -2.52 -9.00
C PHE A 39 4.61 -1.01 -8.88
N VAL A 40 4.74 -0.52 -7.65
CA VAL A 40 4.94 0.89 -7.36
C VAL A 40 6.30 1.05 -6.70
N PRO A 41 7.24 1.74 -7.31
CA PRO A 41 8.53 1.99 -6.68
C PRO A 41 8.36 2.86 -5.43
N ARG A 42 9.21 2.65 -4.45
CA ARG A 42 9.11 3.40 -3.20
C ARG A 42 9.17 4.90 -3.43
N SER A 43 9.95 5.35 -4.42
CA SER A 43 10.07 6.77 -4.71
C SER A 43 8.76 7.39 -5.17
N GLN A 44 7.77 6.57 -5.52
CA GLN A 44 6.48 7.07 -5.99
C GLN A 44 5.35 6.88 -4.98
N TYR A 45 5.67 6.41 -3.77
CA TYR A 45 4.62 6.16 -2.79
C TYR A 45 3.85 7.43 -2.43
N ASP A 46 4.53 8.57 -2.36
CA ASP A 46 3.88 9.83 -2.01
C ASP A 46 2.95 10.33 -3.11
N SER A 47 3.18 9.93 -4.33
CA SER A 47 2.39 10.41 -5.46
C SER A 47 1.45 9.36 -6.01
N GLN A 48 1.52 8.13 -5.50
CA GLN A 48 0.65 7.06 -6.00
C GLN A 48 -0.74 7.22 -5.40
N PRO A 49 -1.74 7.54 -6.20
CA PRO A 49 -3.08 7.73 -5.64
C PRO A 49 -3.75 6.41 -5.34
N LEU A 50 -4.62 6.42 -4.35
CA LEU A 50 -5.50 5.31 -4.06
C LEU A 50 -6.90 5.70 -4.49
N THR A 51 -7.61 4.77 -5.10
CA THR A 51 -8.97 5.01 -5.56
C THR A 51 -9.90 4.00 -4.92
N GLU A 52 -11.17 4.33 -4.90
CA GLU A 52 -12.19 3.47 -4.33
C GLU A 52 -12.13 2.08 -4.96
N GLY A 53 -12.05 1.06 -4.15
CA GLY A 53 -12.04 -0.31 -4.64
C GLY A 53 -10.71 -0.81 -5.19
N CYS A 54 -9.65 -0.01 -5.15
CA CYS A 54 -8.39 -0.47 -5.69
C CYS A 54 -7.83 -1.64 -4.86
N GLU A 55 -7.01 -2.44 -5.51
CA GLU A 55 -6.38 -3.60 -4.86
C GLU A 55 -4.93 -3.27 -4.58
N LEU A 56 -4.60 -3.22 -3.31
CA LEU A 56 -3.24 -2.92 -2.87
C LEU A 56 -2.62 -4.18 -2.30
N GLU A 57 -1.44 -4.51 -2.81
CA GLU A 57 -0.66 -5.61 -2.28
C GLU A 57 0.60 -5.07 -1.65
N VAL A 58 0.85 -5.48 -0.43
CA VAL A 58 2.03 -5.07 0.31
C VAL A 58 2.72 -6.32 0.80
N LEU A 59 3.95 -6.51 0.36
CA LEU A 59 4.72 -7.69 0.71
C LEU A 59 5.94 -7.28 1.51
N ALA A 60 6.05 -7.80 2.70
CA ALA A 60 7.24 -7.58 3.51
C ALA A 60 8.28 -8.58 3.07
N PRO A 61 9.51 -8.14 2.76
CA PRO A 61 10.54 -9.10 2.43
C PRO A 61 10.82 -10.00 3.61
N MET A 62 11.28 -11.17 3.29
CA MET A 62 11.63 -12.09 4.33
C MET A 62 12.71 -11.49 5.18
N GLN A 63 12.50 -11.54 6.43
CA GLN A 63 13.42 -10.93 7.29
C GLN A 63 14.53 -11.80 7.58
N GLY A 64 14.81 -12.65 7.08
CA GLY A 64 15.96 -13.30 7.39
C GLY A 64 16.37 -12.89 8.62
N GLY A 65 15.70 -12.54 8.70
CA GLY A 65 16.12 -11.99 9.78
C GLY A 65 16.18 -10.93 9.33
#